data_e76ea40c58e79a4aecf414e71bffdb0a
#
_entry.id   e76ea40c58e79a4aecf414e71bffdb0a
#
_cell.length_a   1.000
_cell.length_b   1.000
_cell.length_c   1.000
_cell.angle_alpha   90.00
_cell.angle_beta   90.00
_cell.angle_gamma   90.00
#
_symmetry.space_group_name_H-M   'P 1'
#
loop_
_entity.id
_entity.type
_entity.pdbx_description
1 polymer ?
#
loop_
_entity_poly.entity_id
_entity_poly.type
_entity_poly.pdbx_seq_one_letter_code
_entity_poly.pdbx_strand_id
1 'polypeptide(L)'
;MVWFWYFLIYSFLGFLVEVAYVRLVGGVKRDRKCRLVLPICPVYGLGALAILLLPPLVRDSLPLLFPAAALVCTAVEYVTGLFYEKVFRVSFWDYSHLPLNLGGRVCLLFALFWGVLALLVLHVIHPAAAWLAARIPLWAFPPAVLATA
;
A
#
# COMPACT_ATOMS: atom_id res chain seq x y z
N MET A 1 7.82 -13.57 -10.89
CA MET A 1 6.79 -14.31 -10.14
C MET A 1 6.73 -13.88 -8.68
N VAL A 2 7.82 -13.86 -7.93
CA VAL A 2 7.78 -13.47 -6.50
C VAL A 2 7.17 -12.10 -6.25
N TRP A 3 7.40 -11.13 -7.14
CA TRP A 3 6.83 -9.77 -7.04
C TRP A 3 5.31 -9.72 -7.08
N PHE A 4 4.68 -10.64 -7.84
CA PHE A 4 3.23 -10.79 -7.86
C PHE A 4 2.69 -11.23 -6.49
N TRP A 5 3.35 -12.21 -5.85
CA TRP A 5 2.97 -12.65 -4.51
C TRP A 5 3.20 -11.57 -3.46
N TYR A 6 4.29 -10.81 -3.56
CA TYR A 6 4.49 -9.64 -2.69
C TYR A 6 3.36 -8.63 -2.86
N PHE A 7 2.99 -8.31 -4.11
CA PHE A 7 1.87 -7.42 -4.38
C PHE A 7 0.58 -7.91 -3.70
N LEU A 8 0.22 -9.18 -3.85
CA LEU A 8 -1.00 -9.74 -3.25
C LEU A 8 -0.95 -9.75 -1.73
N ILE A 9 0.17 -10.22 -1.14
CA ILE A 9 0.35 -10.29 0.31
C ILE A 9 0.21 -8.89 0.92
N TYR A 10 0.92 -7.90 0.37
CA TYR A 10 0.87 -6.54 0.90
C TYR A 10 -0.46 -5.84 0.64
N SER A 11 -1.10 -6.10 -0.49
CA SER A 11 -2.45 -5.60 -0.76
C SER A 11 -3.49 -6.16 0.22
N PHE A 12 -3.38 -7.44 0.59
CA PHE A 12 -4.23 -8.07 1.60
C PHE A 12 -3.94 -7.52 3.01
N LEU A 13 -2.67 -7.42 3.39
CA LEU A 13 -2.29 -6.81 4.67
C LEU A 13 -2.76 -5.36 4.77
N GLY A 14 -2.63 -4.59 3.69
CA GLY A 14 -3.16 -3.23 3.60
C GLY A 14 -4.67 -3.17 3.81
N PHE A 15 -5.41 -4.12 3.24
CA PHE A 15 -6.85 -4.24 3.51
C PHE A 15 -7.13 -4.46 5.01
N LEU A 16 -6.36 -5.32 5.70
CA LEU A 16 -6.51 -5.53 7.14
C LEU A 16 -6.20 -4.25 7.94
N VAL A 17 -5.17 -3.50 7.54
CA VAL A 17 -4.82 -2.21 8.14
C VAL A 17 -5.99 -1.22 8.01
N GLU A 18 -6.60 -1.11 6.82
CA GLU A 18 -7.75 -0.24 6.61
C GLU A 18 -8.96 -0.65 7.46
N VAL A 19 -9.25 -1.95 7.55
CA VAL A 19 -10.33 -2.46 8.41
C VAL A 19 -10.06 -2.12 9.88
N ALA A 20 -8.83 -2.30 10.35
CA ALA A 20 -8.43 -1.96 11.72
C ALA A 20 -8.54 -0.46 11.98
N TYR A 21 -8.03 0.37 11.06
CA TYR A 21 -8.10 1.82 11.15
C TYR A 21 -9.55 2.33 11.28
N VAL A 22 -10.45 1.88 10.40
CA VAL A 22 -11.87 2.27 10.43
C VAL A 22 -12.53 1.86 11.75
N ARG A 23 -12.17 0.71 12.32
CA ARG A 23 -12.71 0.25 13.61
C ARG A 23 -12.19 1.08 14.80
N LEU A 24 -10.91 1.46 14.77
CA LEU A 24 -10.28 2.17 15.88
C LEU A 24 -10.63 3.66 15.92
N VAL A 25 -10.69 4.29 14.75
CA VAL A 25 -10.93 5.74 14.65
C VAL A 25 -12.42 6.07 14.64
N GLY A 26 -13.30 5.07 14.54
CA GLY A 26 -14.76 5.26 14.54
C GLY A 26 -15.25 6.08 13.34
N GLY A 27 -14.46 6.13 12.28
CA GLY A 27 -14.74 6.94 11.09
C GLY A 27 -16.04 6.53 10.43
N VAL A 28 -16.82 7.54 10.04
CA VAL A 28 -18.04 7.35 9.26
C VAL A 28 -17.66 6.58 7.99
N LYS A 29 -18.33 5.49 7.72
CA LYS A 29 -18.10 4.51 6.63
C LYS A 29 -18.03 5.09 5.21
N ARG A 30 -18.07 6.42 5.04
CA ARG A 30 -18.21 7.09 3.75
C ARG A 30 -16.92 7.24 2.96
N ASP A 31 -15.75 7.31 3.61
CA ASP A 31 -14.59 7.92 2.97
C ASP A 31 -13.44 6.97 2.64
N ARG A 32 -13.57 5.67 2.93
CA ARG A 32 -12.53 4.67 2.62
C ARG A 32 -13.11 3.37 2.11
N LYS A 33 -13.14 3.23 0.80
CA LYS A 33 -13.54 2.00 0.11
C LYS A 33 -12.34 1.43 -0.65
N CYS A 34 -11.37 0.88 0.06
CA CYS A 34 -10.19 0.29 -0.58
C CYS A 34 -10.45 -0.98 -1.41
N ARG A 35 -11.68 -1.50 -1.40
CA ARG A 35 -11.99 -2.72 -2.14
C ARG A 35 -13.02 -2.48 -3.25
N LEU A 36 -12.69 -2.92 -4.45
CA LEU A 36 -13.65 -3.03 -5.56
C LEU A 36 -14.45 -4.33 -5.47
N VAL A 37 -13.79 -5.46 -5.45
CA VAL A 37 -14.41 -6.80 -5.45
C VAL A 37 -13.73 -7.72 -4.42
N LEU A 38 -12.38 -7.75 -4.42
CA LEU A 38 -11.58 -8.62 -3.55
C LEU A 38 -11.18 -7.90 -2.24
N PRO A 39 -10.88 -8.64 -1.15
CA PRO A 39 -10.40 -8.06 0.11
C PRO A 39 -8.91 -7.66 -0.01
N ILE A 40 -8.60 -6.82 -0.97
CA ILE A 40 -7.26 -6.29 -1.21
C ILE A 40 -7.30 -4.77 -1.38
N CYS A 41 -6.22 -4.12 -0.98
CA CYS A 41 -6.01 -2.69 -1.16
C CYS A 41 -4.76 -2.46 -2.01
N PRO A 42 -4.88 -2.31 -3.36
CA PRO A 42 -3.74 -2.30 -4.28
C PRO A 42 -2.69 -1.23 -3.99
N VAL A 43 -3.07 -0.08 -3.45
CA VAL A 43 -2.13 0.99 -3.11
C VAL A 43 -1.06 0.55 -2.12
N TYR A 44 -1.40 -0.33 -1.17
CA TYR A 44 -0.42 -0.89 -0.22
C TYR A 44 0.52 -1.88 -0.89
N GLY A 45 0.01 -2.71 -1.80
CA GLY A 45 0.83 -3.60 -2.61
C GLY A 45 1.83 -2.84 -3.48
N LEU A 46 1.35 -1.82 -4.20
CA LEU A 46 2.20 -0.96 -5.03
C LEU A 46 3.22 -0.18 -4.19
N GLY A 47 2.81 0.37 -3.05
CA GLY A 47 3.69 1.07 -2.12
C GLY A 47 4.80 0.16 -1.60
N ALA A 48 4.45 -1.07 -1.17
CA ALA A 48 5.43 -2.04 -0.71
C ALA A 48 6.43 -2.44 -1.82
N LEU A 49 5.96 -2.68 -3.05
CA LEU A 49 6.86 -2.95 -4.17
C LEU A 49 7.79 -1.78 -4.45
N ALA A 50 7.28 -0.55 -4.40
CA ALA A 50 8.10 0.64 -4.60
C ALA A 50 9.18 0.80 -3.52
N ILE A 51 8.88 0.49 -2.25
CA ILE A 51 9.87 0.47 -1.16
C ILE A 51 10.92 -0.62 -1.39
N LEU A 52 10.51 -1.81 -1.82
CA LEU A 52 11.43 -2.92 -2.09
C LEU A 52 12.36 -2.65 -3.27
N LEU A 53 11.97 -1.77 -4.20
CA LEU A 53 12.79 -1.32 -5.33
C LEU A 53 13.76 -0.20 -4.99
N LEU A 54 13.67 0.40 -3.80
CA LEU A 54 14.64 1.41 -3.37
C LEU A 54 16.06 0.80 -3.34
N PRO A 55 17.11 1.59 -3.64
CA PRO A 55 18.49 1.14 -3.56
C PRO A 55 18.84 0.59 -2.17
N PRO A 56 19.69 -0.44 -2.07
CA PRO A 56 20.10 -1.02 -0.78
C PRO A 56 20.63 0.04 0.20
N LEU A 57 21.43 1.00 -0.28
CA LEU A 57 21.95 2.11 0.52
C LEU A 57 20.83 2.87 1.27
N VAL A 58 19.68 3.04 0.64
CA VAL A 58 18.52 3.73 1.25
C VAL A 58 17.77 2.79 2.19
N ARG A 59 17.55 1.54 1.77
CA ARG A 59 16.79 0.56 2.56
C ARG A 59 17.48 0.15 3.87
N ASP A 60 18.82 0.11 3.84
CA ASP A 60 19.61 -0.33 4.98
C ASP A 60 19.92 0.81 5.97
N SER A 61 19.54 2.05 5.64
CA SER A 61 19.73 3.23 6.47
C SER A 61 18.37 3.78 6.94
N LEU A 62 18.07 3.63 8.22
CA LEU A 62 16.81 4.15 8.79
C LEU A 62 16.57 5.65 8.53
N PRO A 63 17.58 6.55 8.68
CA PRO A 63 17.40 7.97 8.39
C PRO A 63 17.08 8.28 6.93
N LEU A 64 17.55 7.46 5.98
CA LEU A 64 17.28 7.62 4.56
C LEU A 64 15.98 6.92 4.14
N LEU A 65 15.71 5.76 4.72
CA LEU A 65 14.53 4.96 4.40
C LEU A 65 13.23 5.70 4.71
N PHE A 66 13.14 6.31 5.89
CA PHE A 66 11.91 6.99 6.32
C PHE A 66 11.47 8.08 5.32
N PRO A 67 12.29 9.10 5.00
CA PRO A 67 11.86 10.14 4.06
C PRO A 67 11.70 9.64 2.62
N ALA A 68 12.57 8.72 2.17
CA ALA A 68 12.46 8.16 0.83
C ALA A 68 11.15 7.35 0.66
N ALA A 69 10.80 6.52 1.64
CA ALA A 69 9.58 5.76 1.63
C ALA A 69 8.33 6.66 1.74
N ALA A 70 8.37 7.68 2.60
CA ALA A 70 7.31 8.67 2.70
C ALA A 70 7.04 9.31 1.34
N LEU A 71 8.08 9.75 0.63
CA LEU A 71 7.94 10.36 -0.70
C LEU A 71 7.44 9.38 -1.75
N VAL A 72 8.05 8.20 -1.85
CA VAL A 72 7.73 7.20 -2.88
C VAL A 72 6.31 6.67 -2.69
N CYS A 73 5.91 6.32 -1.46
CA CYS A 73 4.56 5.83 -1.19
C CYS A 73 3.50 6.92 -1.38
N THR A 74 3.80 8.16 -1.02
CA THR A 74 2.90 9.30 -1.30
C THR A 74 2.73 9.51 -2.80
N ALA A 75 3.79 9.36 -3.60
CA ALA A 75 3.68 9.42 -5.06
C ALA A 75 2.82 8.26 -5.61
N VAL A 76 3.00 7.04 -5.12
CA VAL A 76 2.17 5.88 -5.47
C VAL A 76 0.71 6.14 -5.10
N GLU A 77 0.43 6.63 -3.90
CA GLU A 77 -0.92 6.96 -3.43
C GLU A 77 -1.57 8.02 -4.31
N TYR A 78 -0.85 9.10 -4.63
CA TYR A 78 -1.34 10.15 -5.51
C TYR A 78 -1.70 9.63 -6.91
N VAL A 79 -0.79 8.87 -7.54
CA VAL A 79 -0.99 8.32 -8.88
C VAL A 79 -2.15 7.32 -8.88
N THR A 80 -2.24 6.48 -7.87
CA THR A 80 -3.32 5.50 -7.72
C THR A 80 -4.67 6.20 -7.53
N GLY A 81 -4.74 7.23 -6.69
CA GLY A 81 -5.94 8.05 -6.51
C GLY A 81 -6.38 8.72 -7.80
N LEU A 82 -5.44 9.34 -8.50
CA LEU A 82 -5.70 9.96 -9.80
C LEU A 82 -6.19 8.96 -10.85
N PHE A 83 -5.60 7.76 -10.88
CA PHE A 83 -6.01 6.68 -11.76
C PHE A 83 -7.46 6.25 -11.48
N TYR A 84 -7.81 6.02 -10.21
CA TYR A 84 -9.18 5.64 -9.84
C TYR A 84 -10.20 6.72 -10.20
N GLU A 85 -9.89 7.98 -9.98
CA GLU A 85 -10.78 9.08 -10.34
C GLU A 85 -10.99 9.19 -11.86
N LYS A 86 -9.90 9.09 -12.64
CA LYS A 86 -9.99 9.26 -14.09
C LYS A 86 -10.56 8.06 -14.82
N VAL A 87 -10.20 6.85 -14.42
CA VAL A 87 -10.59 5.62 -15.11
C VAL A 87 -11.93 5.08 -14.59
N PHE A 88 -12.08 4.99 -13.27
CA PHE A 88 -13.27 4.43 -12.65
C PHE A 88 -14.27 5.48 -12.16
N ARG A 89 -13.91 6.76 -12.21
CA ARG A 89 -14.73 7.87 -11.71
C ARG A 89 -15.14 7.70 -10.25
N VAL A 90 -14.27 7.11 -9.45
CA VAL A 90 -14.46 6.82 -8.02
C VAL A 90 -13.30 7.39 -7.23
N SER A 91 -13.60 8.12 -6.15
CA SER A 91 -12.63 8.47 -5.12
C SER A 91 -12.77 7.49 -3.95
N PHE A 92 -11.68 6.76 -3.63
CA PHE A 92 -11.68 5.79 -2.53
C PHE A 92 -11.34 6.41 -1.18
N TRP A 93 -10.69 7.59 -1.19
CA TRP A 93 -10.36 8.39 -0.01
C TRP A 93 -10.38 9.86 -0.40
N ASP A 94 -10.57 10.72 0.60
CA ASP A 94 -10.53 12.17 0.44
C ASP A 94 -9.90 12.82 1.67
N TYR A 95 -8.75 13.45 1.47
CA TYR A 95 -8.01 14.17 2.49
C TYR A 95 -8.16 15.70 2.37
N SER A 96 -9.14 16.20 1.62
CA SER A 96 -9.34 17.65 1.41
C SER A 96 -9.54 18.42 2.71
N HIS A 97 -10.05 17.76 3.74
CA HIS A 97 -10.25 18.31 5.08
C HIS A 97 -8.97 18.35 5.95
N LEU A 98 -7.88 17.70 5.52
CA LEU A 98 -6.62 17.66 6.27
C LEU A 98 -5.65 18.75 5.78
N PRO A 99 -4.83 19.31 6.68
CA PRO A 99 -3.84 20.30 6.30
C PRO A 99 -2.76 19.69 5.41
N LEU A 100 -2.14 20.54 4.57
CA LEU A 100 -1.07 20.17 3.65
C LEU A 100 -1.45 18.97 2.74
N ASN A 101 -2.71 18.96 2.28
CA ASN A 101 -3.14 18.02 1.27
C ASN A 101 -2.86 18.54 -0.15
N LEU A 102 -2.72 17.62 -1.10
CA LEU A 102 -2.57 17.91 -2.51
C LEU A 102 -3.76 17.31 -3.27
N GLY A 103 -4.73 18.18 -3.56
CA GLY A 103 -5.94 17.82 -4.29
C GLY A 103 -6.77 16.73 -3.62
N GLY A 104 -6.76 16.65 -2.28
CA GLY A 104 -7.49 15.65 -1.51
C GLY A 104 -6.95 14.22 -1.61
N ARG A 105 -5.94 13.96 -2.47
CA ARG A 105 -5.44 12.60 -2.74
C ARG A 105 -4.36 12.14 -1.79
N VAL A 106 -3.52 13.07 -1.33
CA VAL A 106 -2.43 12.82 -0.37
C VAL A 106 -2.35 13.96 0.61
N CYS A 107 -1.78 13.74 1.78
CA CYS A 107 -1.50 14.80 2.76
C CYS A 107 -0.27 14.44 3.59
N LEU A 108 0.31 15.45 4.27
CA LEU A 108 1.53 15.27 5.06
C LEU A 108 1.37 14.21 6.15
N LEU A 109 0.23 14.19 6.83
CA LEU A 109 -0.02 13.21 7.91
C LEU A 109 0.12 11.77 7.41
N PHE A 110 -0.52 11.44 6.29
CA PHE A 110 -0.44 10.10 5.71
C PHE A 110 0.90 9.82 5.04
N ALA A 111 1.59 10.84 4.53
CA ALA A 111 2.98 10.69 4.08
C ALA A 111 3.91 10.23 5.22
N LEU A 112 3.77 10.81 6.42
CA LEU A 112 4.52 10.37 7.59
C LEU A 112 4.14 8.94 8.02
N PHE A 113 2.85 8.58 7.98
CA PHE A 113 2.42 7.20 8.23
C PHE A 113 3.02 6.21 7.24
N TRP A 114 3.15 6.57 5.96
CA TRP A 114 3.85 5.75 4.97
C TRP A 114 5.32 5.52 5.35
N GLY A 115 6.00 6.56 5.83
CA GLY A 115 7.38 6.43 6.31
C GLY A 115 7.50 5.43 7.47
N VAL A 116 6.64 5.55 8.49
CA VAL A 116 6.60 4.61 9.63
C VAL A 116 6.25 3.20 9.16
N LEU A 117 5.24 3.07 8.31
CA LEU A 117 4.80 1.77 7.79
C LEU A 117 5.90 1.07 6.99
N ALA A 118 6.72 1.82 6.25
CA ALA A 118 7.85 1.27 5.51
C ALA A 118 8.91 0.64 6.41
N LEU A 119 9.22 1.27 7.55
CA LEU A 119 10.13 0.70 8.54
C LEU A 119 9.59 -0.64 9.06
N LEU A 120 8.30 -0.69 9.41
CA LEU A 120 7.65 -1.91 9.87
C LEU A 120 7.63 -2.98 8.76
N VAL A 121 7.30 -2.59 7.53
CA VAL A 121 7.26 -3.49 6.38
C VAL A 121 8.61 -4.13 6.15
N LEU A 122 9.69 -3.36 6.03
CA LEU A 122 11.00 -3.91 5.67
C LEU A 122 11.63 -4.75 6.80
N HIS A 123 11.52 -4.29 8.04
CA HIS A 123 12.26 -4.92 9.14
C HIS A 123 11.48 -6.01 9.87
N VAL A 124 10.15 -6.01 9.79
CA VAL A 124 9.30 -6.96 10.53
C VAL A 124 8.50 -7.85 9.59
N ILE A 125 7.79 -7.25 8.63
CA ILE A 125 6.80 -7.99 7.82
C ILE A 125 7.47 -8.69 6.63
N HIS A 126 8.43 -8.03 5.95
CA HIS A 126 9.02 -8.54 4.72
C HIS A 126 9.75 -9.89 4.89
N PRO A 127 10.51 -10.16 5.96
CA PRO A 127 11.11 -11.49 6.16
C PRO A 127 10.07 -12.61 6.15
N ALA A 128 8.92 -12.41 6.81
CA ALA A 128 7.83 -13.38 6.84
C ALA A 128 7.12 -13.47 5.47
N ALA A 129 6.87 -12.34 4.81
CA ALA A 129 6.27 -12.31 3.48
C ALA A 129 7.16 -12.99 2.43
N ALA A 130 8.48 -12.80 2.49
CA ALA A 130 9.44 -13.44 1.61
C ALA A 130 9.49 -14.95 1.85
N TRP A 131 9.50 -15.38 3.11
CA TRP A 131 9.43 -16.79 3.49
C TRP A 131 8.14 -17.46 2.98
N LEU A 132 6.99 -16.79 3.11
CA LEU A 132 5.72 -17.28 2.60
C LEU A 132 5.72 -17.36 1.07
N ALA A 133 6.11 -16.30 0.39
CA ALA A 133 6.13 -16.24 -1.07
C ALA A 133 7.04 -17.30 -1.70
N ALA A 134 8.18 -17.62 -1.06
CA ALA A 134 9.09 -18.67 -1.51
C ALA A 134 8.50 -20.08 -1.43
N ARG A 135 7.44 -20.29 -0.64
CA ARG A 135 6.75 -21.60 -0.48
C ARG A 135 5.57 -21.78 -1.41
N ILE A 136 5.13 -20.72 -2.07
CA ILE A 136 4.01 -20.82 -3.01
C ILE A 136 4.50 -21.53 -4.27
N PRO A 137 3.91 -22.65 -4.64
CA PRO A 137 4.37 -23.42 -5.79
C PRO A 137 4.06 -22.68 -7.11
N LEU A 138 4.89 -22.92 -8.12
CA LEU A 138 4.79 -22.25 -9.42
C LEU A 138 3.45 -22.46 -10.12
N TRP A 139 2.81 -23.60 -9.91
CA TRP A 139 1.51 -23.92 -10.51
C TRP A 139 0.35 -23.09 -9.93
N ALA A 140 0.52 -22.46 -8.78
CA ALA A 140 -0.51 -21.60 -8.17
C ALA A 140 -0.63 -20.24 -8.87
N PHE A 141 0.33 -19.87 -9.72
CA PHE A 141 0.34 -18.56 -10.36
C PHE A 141 -0.86 -18.29 -11.29
N PRO A 142 -1.19 -19.17 -12.26
CA PRO A 142 -2.29 -18.92 -13.19
C PRO A 142 -3.66 -18.74 -12.51
N PRO A 143 -4.06 -19.58 -11.54
CA PRO A 143 -5.31 -19.40 -10.81
C PRO A 143 -5.34 -18.09 -10.00
N ALA A 144 -4.23 -17.71 -9.38
CA ALA A 144 -4.14 -16.48 -8.62
C ALA A 144 -4.27 -15.23 -9.51
N VAL A 145 -3.69 -15.23 -10.71
CA VAL A 145 -3.83 -14.13 -11.68
C VAL A 145 -5.29 -14.01 -12.13
N LEU A 146 -5.92 -15.12 -12.47
CA LEU A 146 -7.32 -15.13 -12.91
C LEU A 146 -8.28 -14.68 -11.81
N ALA A 147 -7.98 -14.97 -10.55
CA ALA A 147 -8.79 -14.54 -9.41
C ALA A 147 -8.66 -13.05 -9.08
N THR A 148 -7.61 -12.36 -9.59
CA THR A 148 -7.34 -10.94 -9.34
C THR A 148 -7.67 -10.04 -10.53
N ALA A 149 -7.99 -10.61 -11.68
CA ALA A 149 -8.42 -9.91 -12.90
C ALA A 149 -9.93 -9.64 -12.88
#